data_89e7f922ee29ed99ec86e4b953737117
#
_entry.id   89e7f922ee29ed99ec86e4b953737117
#
_cell.length_a   1.000
_cell.length_b   1.000
_cell.length_c   1.000
_cell.angle_alpha   90.00
_cell.angle_beta   90.00
_cell.angle_gamma   90.00
#
_symmetry.space_group_name_H-M   'P 1'
#
loop_
_entity.id
_entity.type
_entity.pdbx_description
1 polymer ?
#
loop_
_entity_poly.entity_id
_entity_poly.type
_entity_poly.pdbx_seq_one_letter_code
_entity_poly.pdbx_strand_id
1 'polypeptide(L)'
;MEFSDDFIAQVLHDIYRRGKAQSPADLSPELFRAILRRFNEATAQGMVASDVPDLDDDFRQALRHSNEVFSAFKVHRMQSDMARLLTDSNGDLKPFNQWANDVMPIASHQCGAWLRTEYDTAVIRAHQAADWQQFLREADVLPNLKWMPSTSPNPGADHQLFWNTVRPINDPFWTEHRPGDRWNCKCSLTSTDEPCTAAPSSDKASNPQPGLDSNPGTDKATFSQSHPYFPKSCSSCPFNKGMKNRLMKVFRNEEKHCYNCSKINRAIQQPGVATAKALVDNVAKDMIARKTACSFYSFSDREVAKIKQQGVELVSRDIFLSDQRILHALRDFKKNNGKSVSPDELKFFVENIASCSMYFDTEKANIIFATNQNGKVQKFVVEPNYKIKANGTKFTANAFITAGVTQQYNLDEDKYIKIR
;
A
#
# COMPACT_ATOMS: atom_id res chain seq x y z
N MET A 1 -2.55 10.29 -14.52
CA MET A 1 -2.41 9.51 -13.27
C MET A 1 -3.64 8.63 -13.02
N GLU A 2 -4.33 8.22 -14.05
CA GLU A 2 -5.56 7.41 -13.93
C GLU A 2 -5.21 5.92 -13.96
N PHE A 3 -5.96 5.12 -13.25
CA PHE A 3 -5.90 3.67 -13.40
C PHE A 3 -6.65 3.29 -14.69
N SER A 4 -6.20 2.23 -15.38
CA SER A 4 -6.90 1.74 -16.57
C SER A 4 -8.29 1.18 -16.21
N ASP A 5 -9.22 1.23 -17.16
CA ASP A 5 -10.56 0.68 -16.99
C ASP A 5 -10.53 -0.81 -16.64
N ASP A 6 -9.60 -1.58 -17.24
CA ASP A 6 -9.38 -2.99 -16.93
C ASP A 6 -8.97 -3.21 -15.47
N PHE A 7 -8.07 -2.35 -14.93
CA PHE A 7 -7.67 -2.41 -13.54
C PHE A 7 -8.84 -2.10 -12.60
N ILE A 8 -9.60 -1.04 -12.90
CA ILE A 8 -10.80 -0.69 -12.11
C ILE A 8 -11.82 -1.84 -12.16
N ALA A 9 -12.10 -2.40 -13.33
CA ALA A 9 -13.00 -3.55 -13.47
C ALA A 9 -12.53 -4.74 -12.62
N GLN A 10 -11.24 -5.07 -12.64
CA GLN A 10 -10.66 -6.15 -11.82
C GLN A 10 -10.84 -5.89 -10.33
N VAL A 11 -10.57 -4.67 -9.86
CA VAL A 11 -10.76 -4.27 -8.46
C VAL A 11 -12.24 -4.37 -8.05
N LEU A 12 -13.17 -3.90 -8.89
CA LEU A 12 -14.60 -4.00 -8.63
C LEU A 12 -15.05 -5.47 -8.52
N HIS A 13 -14.61 -6.34 -9.42
CA HIS A 13 -14.89 -7.78 -9.32
C HIS A 13 -14.34 -8.40 -8.04
N ASP A 14 -13.13 -8.02 -7.60
CA ASP A 14 -12.56 -8.49 -6.35
C ASP A 14 -13.39 -8.03 -5.14
N ILE A 15 -13.76 -6.76 -5.06
CA ILE A 15 -14.56 -6.19 -3.96
C ILE A 15 -15.95 -6.83 -3.93
N TYR A 16 -16.64 -6.96 -5.08
CA TYR A 16 -17.97 -7.57 -5.16
C TYR A 16 -17.97 -9.02 -4.65
N ARG A 17 -17.00 -9.82 -5.10
CA ARG A 17 -16.87 -11.22 -4.70
C ARG A 17 -16.59 -11.37 -3.20
N ARG A 18 -15.77 -10.50 -2.64
CA ARG A 18 -15.43 -10.51 -1.21
C ARG A 18 -16.62 -10.07 -0.34
N GLY A 19 -17.53 -9.29 -0.85
CA GLY A 19 -18.46 -8.41 -0.15
C GLY A 19 -19.23 -8.97 1.05
N LYS A 20 -19.71 -10.21 1.03
CA LYS A 20 -20.42 -10.82 2.18
C LYS A 20 -19.47 -11.54 3.17
N ALA A 21 -18.30 -11.96 2.73
CA ALA A 21 -17.35 -12.77 3.51
C ALA A 21 -16.23 -11.94 4.15
N GLN A 22 -16.15 -10.66 3.85
CA GLN A 22 -15.05 -9.82 4.29
C GLN A 22 -15.15 -9.41 5.75
N SER A 23 -14.03 -9.61 6.42
CA SER A 23 -13.72 -8.78 7.56
C SER A 23 -13.51 -7.32 7.09
N PRO A 24 -14.08 -6.33 7.79
CA PRO A 24 -13.89 -4.91 7.44
C PRO A 24 -12.42 -4.46 7.35
N ALA A 25 -11.49 -5.28 7.85
CA ALA A 25 -10.06 -5.02 7.82
C ALA A 25 -9.32 -5.70 6.64
N ASP A 26 -10.02 -6.50 5.81
CA ASP A 26 -9.37 -7.17 4.70
C ASP A 26 -9.22 -6.19 3.53
N LEU A 27 -7.99 -5.88 3.17
CA LEU A 27 -7.68 -4.96 2.08
C LEU A 27 -7.68 -5.69 0.73
N SER A 28 -8.15 -5.03 -0.33
CA SER A 28 -7.88 -5.44 -1.70
C SER A 28 -6.39 -5.31 -1.98
N PRO A 29 -5.66 -6.42 -2.20
CA PRO A 29 -4.21 -6.35 -2.35
C PRO A 29 -3.77 -5.53 -3.55
N GLU A 30 -4.48 -5.68 -4.67
CA GLU A 30 -4.17 -5.01 -5.92
C GLU A 30 -4.36 -3.49 -5.77
N LEU A 31 -5.51 -3.07 -5.22
CA LEU A 31 -5.81 -1.67 -4.99
C LEU A 31 -4.84 -1.05 -3.97
N PHE A 32 -4.55 -1.76 -2.88
CA PHE A 32 -3.60 -1.30 -1.87
C PHE A 32 -2.21 -1.04 -2.48
N ARG A 33 -1.68 -2.01 -3.22
CA ARG A 33 -0.36 -1.87 -3.84
C ARG A 33 -0.33 -0.79 -4.91
N ALA A 34 -1.40 -0.64 -5.68
CA ALA A 34 -1.50 0.39 -6.71
C ALA A 34 -1.49 1.80 -6.10
N ILE A 35 -2.27 2.02 -5.04
CA ILE A 35 -2.32 3.30 -4.33
C ILE A 35 -1.00 3.57 -3.61
N LEU A 36 -0.43 2.59 -2.91
CA LEU A 36 0.85 2.71 -2.24
C LEU A 36 1.98 3.11 -3.20
N ARG A 37 2.04 2.49 -4.39
CA ARG A 37 3.02 2.88 -5.41
C ARG A 37 2.91 4.36 -5.76
N ARG A 38 1.70 4.89 -5.93
CA ARG A 38 1.51 6.32 -6.23
C ARG A 38 2.05 7.23 -5.12
N PHE A 39 1.78 6.91 -3.85
CA PHE A 39 2.32 7.72 -2.74
C PHE A 39 3.83 7.59 -2.59
N ASN A 40 4.40 6.41 -2.85
CA ASN A 40 5.85 6.24 -2.84
C ASN A 40 6.54 6.96 -4.02
N GLU A 41 5.91 6.98 -5.21
CA GLU A 41 6.34 7.79 -6.35
C GLU A 41 6.29 9.29 -6.01
N ALA A 42 5.20 9.77 -5.38
CA ALA A 42 5.08 11.16 -4.93
C ALA A 42 6.18 11.53 -3.92
N THR A 43 6.42 10.67 -2.93
CA THR A 43 7.48 10.88 -1.94
C THR A 43 8.86 10.94 -2.59
N ALA A 44 9.16 10.01 -3.52
CA ALA A 44 10.42 10.02 -4.24
C ALA A 44 10.59 11.28 -5.10
N GLN A 45 9.54 11.70 -5.81
CA GLN A 45 9.54 12.93 -6.61
C GLN A 45 9.77 14.18 -5.75
N GLY A 46 9.10 14.29 -4.60
CA GLY A 46 9.26 15.42 -3.69
C GLY A 46 10.68 15.49 -3.13
N MET A 47 11.25 14.36 -2.71
CA MET A 47 12.62 14.30 -2.19
C MET A 47 13.69 14.65 -3.24
N VAL A 48 13.48 14.22 -4.49
CA VAL A 48 14.40 14.60 -5.60
C VAL A 48 14.28 16.09 -5.91
N ALA A 49 13.08 16.66 -5.85
CA ALA A 49 12.84 18.07 -6.14
C ALA A 49 13.43 19.02 -5.08
N SER A 50 13.62 18.56 -3.83
CA SER A 50 14.25 19.37 -2.78
C SER A 50 15.76 19.50 -2.96
N ASP A 51 16.41 18.59 -3.71
CA ASP A 51 17.85 18.54 -3.94
C ASP A 51 18.71 18.52 -2.65
N VAL A 52 18.13 18.07 -1.53
CA VAL A 52 18.83 17.95 -0.25
C VAL A 52 19.73 16.72 -0.27
N PRO A 53 21.06 16.90 -0.12
CA PRO A 53 22.00 15.78 -0.13
C PRO A 53 21.87 14.94 1.14
N ASP A 54 22.26 13.67 1.04
CA ASP A 54 22.49 12.75 2.17
C ASP A 54 21.33 12.67 3.17
N LEU A 55 20.10 12.62 2.65
CA LEU A 55 18.94 12.31 3.50
C LEU A 55 19.08 10.91 4.08
N ASP A 56 18.89 10.81 5.39
CA ASP A 56 18.94 9.56 6.14
C ASP A 56 17.97 8.50 5.58
N ASP A 57 18.45 7.27 5.44
CA ASP A 57 17.67 6.15 4.94
C ASP A 57 16.52 5.79 5.90
N ASP A 58 16.71 5.91 7.21
CA ASP A 58 15.66 5.70 8.21
C ASP A 58 14.53 6.73 8.08
N PHE A 59 14.89 7.98 7.75
CA PHE A 59 13.92 9.03 7.45
C PHE A 59 13.11 8.71 6.21
N ARG A 60 13.77 8.28 5.13
CA ARG A 60 13.11 7.86 3.87
C ARG A 60 12.19 6.65 4.10
N GLN A 61 12.64 5.67 4.89
CA GLN A 61 11.86 4.48 5.22
C GLN A 61 10.63 4.83 6.08
N ALA A 62 10.77 5.74 7.03
CA ALA A 62 9.66 6.18 7.86
C ALA A 62 8.56 6.87 7.05
N LEU A 63 8.90 7.73 6.08
CA LEU A 63 7.94 8.33 5.16
C LEU A 63 7.24 7.28 4.28
N ARG A 64 7.99 6.29 3.75
CA ARG A 64 7.40 5.17 3.00
C ARG A 64 6.44 4.35 3.85
N HIS A 65 6.83 4.05 5.09
CA HIS A 65 5.96 3.35 6.04
C HIS A 65 4.68 4.15 6.34
N SER A 66 4.79 5.48 6.47
CA SER A 66 3.61 6.33 6.63
C SER A 66 2.65 6.23 5.44
N ASN A 67 3.18 6.14 4.20
CA ASN A 67 2.38 5.93 3.00
C ASN A 67 1.69 4.56 2.99
N GLU A 68 2.33 3.51 3.52
CA GLU A 68 1.72 2.18 3.66
C GLU A 68 0.50 2.24 4.57
N VAL A 69 0.64 2.85 5.74
CA VAL A 69 -0.45 2.98 6.71
C VAL A 69 -1.58 3.85 6.17
N PHE A 70 -1.26 4.98 5.54
CA PHE A 70 -2.25 5.85 4.92
C PHE A 70 -3.02 5.14 3.80
N SER A 71 -2.31 4.44 2.92
CA SER A 71 -2.90 3.65 1.84
C SER A 71 -3.84 2.57 2.37
N ALA A 72 -3.49 1.91 3.48
CA ALA A 72 -4.34 0.90 4.09
C ALA A 72 -5.68 1.48 4.55
N PHE A 73 -5.68 2.64 5.19
CA PHE A 73 -6.90 3.30 5.62
C PHE A 73 -7.71 3.87 4.44
N LYS A 74 -7.05 4.43 3.43
CA LYS A 74 -7.71 4.90 2.20
C LYS A 74 -8.43 3.75 1.48
N VAL A 75 -7.74 2.64 1.26
CA VAL A 75 -8.31 1.46 0.59
C VAL A 75 -9.43 0.86 1.42
N HIS A 76 -9.24 0.71 2.73
CA HIS A 76 -10.31 0.24 3.61
C HIS A 76 -11.56 1.12 3.52
N ARG A 77 -11.40 2.45 3.53
CA ARG A 77 -12.51 3.39 3.40
C ARG A 77 -13.24 3.22 2.09
N MET A 78 -12.50 3.20 0.98
CA MET A 78 -13.05 3.03 -0.37
C MET A 78 -13.82 1.70 -0.51
N GLN A 79 -13.21 0.57 -0.08
CA GLN A 79 -13.88 -0.73 -0.09
C GLN A 79 -15.16 -0.73 0.75
N SER A 80 -15.11 -0.11 1.93
CA SER A 80 -16.27 -0.05 2.83
C SER A 80 -17.41 0.77 2.23
N ASP A 81 -17.10 1.88 1.57
CA ASP A 81 -18.11 2.72 0.93
C ASP A 81 -18.77 1.98 -0.26
N MET A 82 -17.99 1.24 -1.05
CA MET A 82 -18.53 0.39 -2.12
C MET A 82 -19.32 -0.81 -1.59
N ALA A 83 -18.82 -1.47 -0.55
CA ALA A 83 -19.49 -2.64 0.02
C ALA A 83 -20.86 -2.34 0.64
N ARG A 84 -21.09 -1.11 1.11
CA ARG A 84 -22.41 -0.67 1.61
C ARG A 84 -23.51 -0.70 0.53
N LEU A 85 -23.13 -0.62 -0.74
CA LEU A 85 -24.04 -0.61 -1.87
C LEU A 85 -24.30 -2.01 -2.47
N LEU A 86 -23.72 -3.07 -1.88
CA LEU A 86 -23.84 -4.45 -2.38
C LEU A 86 -25.27 -5.01 -2.32
N THR A 87 -26.05 -4.57 -1.36
CA THR A 87 -27.42 -5.05 -1.18
C THR A 87 -28.44 -4.01 -1.63
N ASP A 88 -29.58 -4.49 -2.10
CA ASP A 88 -30.75 -3.66 -2.39
C ASP A 88 -31.56 -3.34 -1.12
N SER A 89 -32.72 -2.70 -1.28
CA SER A 89 -33.63 -2.35 -0.18
C SER A 89 -34.21 -3.55 0.56
N ASN A 90 -34.23 -4.72 -0.06
CA ASN A 90 -34.72 -5.96 0.52
C ASN A 90 -33.62 -6.76 1.23
N GLY A 91 -32.37 -6.28 1.14
CA GLY A 91 -31.19 -6.96 1.69
C GLY A 91 -30.62 -8.04 0.76
N ASP A 92 -31.10 -8.17 -0.46
CA ASP A 92 -30.59 -9.10 -1.45
C ASP A 92 -29.35 -8.56 -2.16
N LEU A 93 -28.44 -9.45 -2.54
CA LEU A 93 -27.23 -9.09 -3.26
C LEU A 93 -27.60 -8.60 -4.67
N LYS A 94 -27.25 -7.35 -4.99
CA LYS A 94 -27.42 -6.78 -6.33
C LYS A 94 -26.63 -7.59 -7.38
N PRO A 95 -27.13 -7.74 -8.61
CA PRO A 95 -26.34 -8.22 -9.72
C PRO A 95 -25.08 -7.37 -9.92
N PHE A 96 -23.96 -7.98 -10.32
CA PHE A 96 -22.67 -7.29 -10.45
C PHE A 96 -22.74 -6.00 -11.28
N ASN A 97 -23.37 -6.05 -12.45
CA ASN A 97 -23.44 -4.87 -13.35
C ASN A 97 -24.20 -3.71 -12.71
N GLN A 98 -25.29 -3.99 -11.99
CA GLN A 98 -26.02 -2.96 -11.27
C GLN A 98 -25.17 -2.34 -10.17
N TRP A 99 -24.56 -3.18 -9.32
CA TRP A 99 -23.67 -2.71 -8.27
C TRP A 99 -22.47 -1.94 -8.81
N ALA A 100 -21.83 -2.41 -9.89
CA ALA A 100 -20.71 -1.75 -10.52
C ALA A 100 -21.06 -0.34 -10.99
N ASN A 101 -22.24 -0.14 -11.59
CA ASN A 101 -22.72 1.18 -11.96
C ASN A 101 -22.95 2.08 -10.73
N ASP A 102 -23.50 1.54 -9.64
CA ASP A 102 -23.75 2.30 -8.41
C ASP A 102 -22.46 2.77 -7.72
N VAL A 103 -21.38 1.99 -7.81
CA VAL A 103 -20.09 2.31 -7.16
C VAL A 103 -19.11 3.05 -8.07
N MET A 104 -19.34 3.11 -9.38
CA MET A 104 -18.46 3.79 -10.32
C MET A 104 -18.17 5.25 -9.94
N PRO A 105 -19.14 6.06 -9.46
CA PRO A 105 -18.87 7.40 -8.98
C PRO A 105 -17.88 7.44 -7.81
N ILE A 106 -17.94 6.45 -6.89
CA ILE A 106 -17.01 6.33 -5.77
C ILE A 106 -15.60 6.00 -6.31
N ALA A 107 -15.50 5.01 -7.21
CA ALA A 107 -14.24 4.63 -7.83
C ALA A 107 -13.58 5.78 -8.57
N SER A 108 -14.32 6.44 -9.45
CA SER A 108 -13.83 7.57 -10.26
C SER A 108 -13.37 8.73 -9.40
N HIS A 109 -14.08 9.02 -8.30
CA HIS A 109 -13.73 10.13 -7.42
C HIS A 109 -12.50 9.81 -6.56
N GLN A 110 -12.46 8.65 -5.91
CA GLN A 110 -11.38 8.27 -4.99
C GLN A 110 -10.10 7.79 -5.69
N CYS A 111 -10.20 7.22 -6.89
CA CYS A 111 -9.06 6.81 -7.72
C CYS A 111 -8.64 7.88 -8.74
N GLY A 112 -9.46 8.88 -9.02
CA GLY A 112 -9.21 9.97 -9.95
C GLY A 112 -8.87 11.27 -9.25
N ALA A 113 -9.84 12.19 -9.13
CA ALA A 113 -9.63 13.55 -8.67
C ALA A 113 -9.02 13.64 -7.26
N TRP A 114 -9.52 12.86 -6.30
CA TRP A 114 -8.97 12.86 -4.94
C TRP A 114 -7.56 12.28 -4.88
N LEU A 115 -7.32 11.15 -5.55
CA LEU A 115 -5.98 10.57 -5.59
C LEU A 115 -4.96 11.52 -6.22
N ARG A 116 -5.35 12.31 -7.23
CA ARG A 116 -4.49 13.32 -7.82
C ARG A 116 -4.16 14.43 -6.82
N THR A 117 -5.16 14.98 -6.13
CA THR A 117 -4.95 16.02 -5.10
C THR A 117 -4.07 15.52 -3.95
N GLU A 118 -4.31 14.29 -3.48
CA GLU A 118 -3.49 13.66 -2.44
C GLU A 118 -2.05 13.41 -2.91
N TYR A 119 -1.87 12.97 -4.16
CA TYR A 119 -0.56 12.77 -4.77
C TYR A 119 0.22 14.09 -4.87
N ASP A 120 -0.39 15.13 -5.45
CA ASP A 120 0.26 16.44 -5.62
C ASP A 120 0.64 17.02 -4.25
N THR A 121 -0.23 16.87 -3.25
CA THR A 121 0.05 17.29 -1.87
C THR A 121 1.14 16.44 -1.23
N ALA A 122 1.19 15.13 -1.49
CA ALA A 122 2.25 14.26 -0.99
C ALA A 122 3.62 14.62 -1.57
N VAL A 123 3.71 15.02 -2.85
CA VAL A 123 4.94 15.55 -3.47
C VAL A 123 5.42 16.79 -2.73
N ILE A 124 4.53 17.77 -2.51
CA ILE A 124 4.86 19.02 -1.81
C ILE A 124 5.33 18.73 -0.38
N ARG A 125 4.60 17.88 0.36
CA ARG A 125 4.93 17.56 1.75
C ARG A 125 6.23 16.75 1.87
N ALA A 126 6.54 15.88 0.92
CA ALA A 126 7.81 15.16 0.89
C ALA A 126 8.99 16.09 0.58
N HIS A 127 8.81 17.06 -0.32
CA HIS A 127 9.77 18.14 -0.57
C HIS A 127 10.05 18.93 0.71
N GLN A 128 9.02 19.43 1.36
CA GLN A 128 9.14 20.19 2.60
C GLN A 128 9.71 19.36 3.76
N ALA A 129 9.46 18.06 3.78
CA ALA A 129 10.04 17.15 4.76
C ALA A 129 11.57 17.04 4.60
N ALA A 130 12.05 16.99 3.37
CA ALA A 130 13.48 16.99 3.07
C ALA A 130 14.13 18.34 3.39
N ASP A 131 13.50 19.46 2.96
CA ASP A 131 13.97 20.81 3.27
C ASP A 131 14.09 21.03 4.79
N TRP A 132 13.12 20.49 5.58
CA TRP A 132 13.17 20.58 7.04
C TRP A 132 14.42 19.92 7.63
N GLN A 133 14.87 18.79 7.06
CA GLN A 133 16.12 18.16 7.50
C GLN A 133 17.33 19.05 7.19
N GLN A 134 17.30 19.78 6.07
CA GLN A 134 18.35 20.73 5.73
C GLN A 134 18.33 21.95 6.68
N PHE A 135 17.17 22.51 6.96
CA PHE A 135 17.04 23.63 7.90
C PHE A 135 17.56 23.28 9.29
N LEU A 136 17.33 22.05 9.76
CA LEU A 136 17.91 21.59 11.03
C LEU A 136 19.44 21.52 11.02
N ARG A 137 20.06 21.18 9.88
CA ARG A 137 21.52 21.15 9.72
C ARG A 137 22.13 22.57 9.68
N GLU A 138 21.39 23.53 9.18
CA GLU A 138 21.82 24.91 9.00
C GLU A 138 21.48 25.80 10.19
N ALA A 139 20.76 25.32 11.19
CA ALA A 139 20.18 26.10 12.27
C ALA A 139 21.21 26.90 13.11
N ASP A 140 22.47 26.46 13.18
CA ASP A 140 23.54 27.18 13.86
C ASP A 140 23.93 28.49 13.14
N VAL A 141 23.72 28.58 11.82
CA VAL A 141 24.02 29.75 10.98
C VAL A 141 22.77 30.50 10.58
N LEU A 142 21.69 29.77 10.25
CA LEU A 142 20.41 30.29 9.81
C LEU A 142 19.31 29.83 10.79
N PRO A 143 19.19 30.46 11.98
CA PRO A 143 18.37 29.93 13.06
C PRO A 143 16.87 30.11 12.88
N ASN A 144 16.47 30.92 11.91
CA ASN A 144 15.08 31.27 11.65
C ASN A 144 14.57 30.68 10.35
N LEU A 145 13.28 30.48 10.25
CA LEU A 145 12.59 30.15 9.02
C LEU A 145 11.70 31.32 8.59
N LYS A 146 11.63 31.54 7.27
CA LYS A 146 10.77 32.55 6.66
C LYS A 146 9.71 31.87 5.77
N TRP A 147 8.47 32.26 5.94
CA TRP A 147 7.37 31.82 5.09
C TRP A 147 7.44 32.51 3.75
N MET A 148 7.66 31.77 2.68
CA MET A 148 7.72 32.27 1.33
C MET A 148 6.33 32.30 0.69
N PRO A 149 6.01 33.36 -0.09
CA PRO A 149 4.75 33.44 -0.82
C PRO A 149 4.49 32.24 -1.74
N SER A 150 3.22 31.95 -1.97
CA SER A 150 2.83 30.89 -2.89
C SER A 150 3.25 31.19 -4.33
N THR A 151 3.75 30.18 -5.03
CA THR A 151 4.03 30.24 -6.48
C THR A 151 2.78 29.98 -7.34
N SER A 152 1.61 29.75 -6.71
CA SER A 152 0.34 29.59 -7.42
C SER A 152 -0.11 30.91 -8.05
N PRO A 153 -0.65 30.90 -9.29
CA PRO A 153 -1.26 32.10 -9.88
C PRO A 153 -2.53 32.52 -9.11
N ASN A 154 -3.16 31.61 -8.36
CA ASN A 154 -4.33 31.87 -7.53
C ASN A 154 -4.08 31.34 -6.11
N PRO A 155 -3.31 32.05 -5.28
CA PRO A 155 -2.99 31.61 -3.93
C PRO A 155 -4.23 31.71 -3.02
N GLY A 156 -4.34 30.76 -2.08
CA GLY A 156 -5.37 30.84 -1.05
C GLY A 156 -5.19 32.06 -0.15
N ALA A 157 -6.27 32.81 0.08
CA ALA A 157 -6.24 34.01 0.92
C ALA A 157 -5.88 33.72 2.39
N ASP A 158 -6.21 32.54 2.88
CA ASP A 158 -5.97 32.04 4.23
C ASP A 158 -4.47 31.87 4.57
N HIS A 159 -3.59 31.72 3.56
CA HIS A 159 -2.14 31.66 3.76
C HIS A 159 -1.42 32.98 3.53
N GLN A 160 -2.05 33.96 2.88
CA GLN A 160 -1.41 35.24 2.58
C GLN A 160 -1.00 36.01 3.85
N LEU A 161 -1.77 35.86 4.94
CA LEU A 161 -1.48 36.49 6.22
C LEU A 161 -0.15 36.03 6.85
N PHE A 162 0.33 34.81 6.49
CA PHE A 162 1.57 34.26 7.00
C PHE A 162 2.81 34.61 6.16
N TRP A 163 2.64 35.13 4.96
CA TRP A 163 3.75 35.45 4.06
C TRP A 163 4.74 36.41 4.71
N ASN A 164 6.04 36.13 4.51
CA ASN A 164 7.16 36.87 5.10
C ASN A 164 7.23 36.81 6.64
N THR A 165 6.46 35.95 7.30
CA THR A 165 6.66 35.69 8.72
C THR A 165 8.00 35.00 8.94
N VAL A 166 8.82 35.55 9.85
CA VAL A 166 10.11 34.99 10.25
C VAL A 166 10.03 34.58 11.70
N ARG A 167 10.31 33.30 11.99
CA ARG A 167 10.29 32.73 13.35
C ARG A 167 11.42 31.75 13.52
N PRO A 168 11.93 31.55 14.76
CA PRO A 168 12.93 30.52 15.04
C PRO A 168 12.43 29.14 14.58
N ILE A 169 13.36 28.26 14.10
CA ILE A 169 13.01 26.92 13.62
C ILE A 169 12.26 26.07 14.66
N ASN A 170 12.51 26.30 15.95
CA ASN A 170 11.88 25.61 17.05
C ASN A 170 10.62 26.32 17.62
N ASP A 171 10.16 27.40 16.96
CA ASP A 171 8.97 28.12 17.39
C ASP A 171 7.71 27.26 17.25
N PRO A 172 6.83 27.23 18.28
CA PRO A 172 5.54 26.54 18.22
C PRO A 172 4.66 26.95 17.04
N PHE A 173 4.85 28.15 16.49
CA PHE A 173 4.16 28.63 15.31
C PHE A 173 4.24 27.62 14.16
N TRP A 174 5.39 26.97 13.92
CA TRP A 174 5.57 25.99 12.87
C TRP A 174 4.87 24.65 13.14
N THR A 175 4.42 24.40 14.36
CA THR A 175 3.55 23.28 14.68
C THR A 175 2.09 23.59 14.35
N GLU A 176 1.67 24.84 14.57
CA GLU A 176 0.29 25.27 14.33
C GLU A 176 0.05 25.68 12.88
N HIS A 177 1.00 26.37 12.27
CA HIS A 177 0.90 26.90 10.90
C HIS A 177 2.17 26.66 10.12
N ARG A 178 2.05 26.16 8.88
CA ARG A 178 3.18 26.03 7.95
C ARG A 178 2.70 25.83 6.52
N PRO A 179 3.57 26.06 5.53
CA PRO A 179 3.33 25.61 4.16
C PRO A 179 2.96 24.14 4.12
N GLY A 180 2.02 23.74 3.23
CA GLY A 180 1.58 22.35 3.09
C GLY A 180 0.53 21.88 4.11
N ASP A 181 -0.03 22.76 4.93
CA ASP A 181 -1.16 22.47 5.82
C ASP A 181 -2.54 22.67 5.13
N ARG A 182 -2.52 22.94 3.83
CA ARG A 182 -3.67 23.01 2.89
C ARG A 182 -3.43 22.10 1.70
N TRP A 183 -4.51 21.52 1.18
CA TRP A 183 -4.45 20.76 -0.08
C TRP A 183 -3.97 21.66 -1.22
N ASN A 184 -2.99 21.15 -2.01
CA ASN A 184 -2.36 21.87 -3.12
C ASN A 184 -1.68 23.20 -2.75
N CYS A 185 -1.30 23.41 -1.50
CA CYS A 185 -0.54 24.58 -1.08
C CYS A 185 0.82 24.63 -1.78
N LYS A 186 1.15 25.79 -2.40
CA LYS A 186 2.43 26.03 -3.07
C LYS A 186 3.28 27.11 -2.40
N CYS A 187 3.06 27.32 -1.11
CA CYS A 187 3.97 28.06 -0.27
C CYS A 187 5.18 27.19 0.11
N SER A 188 6.28 27.82 0.47
CA SER A 188 7.50 27.14 0.97
C SER A 188 8.06 27.86 2.20
N LEU A 189 9.08 27.26 2.80
CA LEU A 189 9.93 27.88 3.80
C LEU A 189 11.33 28.07 3.23
N THR A 190 12.07 29.00 3.80
CA THR A 190 13.52 29.13 3.62
C THR A 190 14.17 29.40 4.97
N SER A 191 15.36 28.87 5.22
CA SER A 191 16.19 29.24 6.36
C SER A 191 16.75 30.66 6.17
N THR A 192 16.91 31.41 7.25
CA THR A 192 17.37 32.79 7.23
C THR A 192 17.97 33.22 8.57
N ASP A 193 18.81 34.25 8.54
CA ASP A 193 19.31 35.02 9.68
C ASP A 193 18.53 36.33 9.90
N GLU A 194 17.49 36.60 9.08
CA GLU A 194 16.66 37.79 9.23
C GLU A 194 16.04 37.86 10.64
N PRO A 195 15.86 39.07 11.20
CA PRO A 195 15.21 39.25 12.49
C PRO A 195 13.77 38.69 12.52
N CYS A 196 13.40 38.09 13.64
CA CYS A 196 12.04 37.54 13.83
C CYS A 196 10.98 38.65 13.72
N THR A 197 9.88 38.32 13.06
CA THR A 197 8.67 39.17 12.99
C THR A 197 7.70 38.78 14.13
N ALA A 198 6.66 39.61 14.36
CA ALA A 198 5.53 39.19 15.15
C ALA A 198 4.78 38.02 14.49
N ALA A 199 4.32 37.05 15.28
CA ALA A 199 3.44 36.02 14.75
C ALA A 199 2.09 36.66 14.35
N PRO A 200 1.58 36.41 13.15
CA PRO A 200 0.26 36.90 12.74
C PRO A 200 -0.84 36.30 13.64
N SER A 201 -1.87 37.10 13.93
CA SER A 201 -3.07 36.55 14.57
C SER A 201 -3.80 35.63 13.59
N SER A 202 -4.05 34.39 13.99
CA SER A 202 -4.78 33.40 13.22
C SER A 202 -6.21 33.24 13.71
N ASP A 203 -7.11 32.88 12.82
CA ASP A 203 -8.48 32.51 13.12
C ASP A 203 -8.76 31.02 12.76
N LYS A 204 -9.99 30.56 12.94
CA LYS A 204 -10.35 29.18 12.60
C LYS A 204 -10.20 28.85 11.11
N ALA A 205 -10.29 29.85 10.23
CA ALA A 205 -10.14 29.63 8.78
C ALA A 205 -8.70 29.35 8.40
N SER A 206 -7.74 29.82 9.20
CA SER A 206 -6.30 29.57 9.01
C SER A 206 -5.77 28.29 9.70
N ASN A 207 -6.62 27.55 10.41
CA ASN A 207 -6.20 26.27 11.00
C ASN A 207 -5.88 25.22 9.94
N PRO A 208 -4.89 24.33 10.15
CA PRO A 208 -4.56 23.23 9.23
C PRO A 208 -5.77 22.39 8.86
N GLN A 209 -5.83 21.97 7.60
CA GLN A 209 -6.88 21.07 7.15
C GLN A 209 -6.64 19.65 7.72
N PRO A 210 -7.73 18.89 8.01
CA PRO A 210 -7.60 17.53 8.54
C PRO A 210 -6.70 16.64 7.65
N GLY A 211 -5.73 16.00 8.28
CA GLY A 211 -4.71 15.19 7.60
C GLY A 211 -3.43 15.95 7.26
N LEU A 212 -3.40 17.28 7.40
CA LEU A 212 -2.26 18.13 7.05
C LEU A 212 -1.71 18.92 8.25
N ASP A 213 -2.21 18.65 9.44
CA ASP A 213 -1.89 19.29 10.71
C ASP A 213 -0.64 18.71 11.42
N SER A 214 0.22 18.01 10.67
CA SER A 214 1.51 17.45 11.11
C SER A 214 2.67 18.04 10.34
N ASN A 215 3.86 18.15 10.94
CA ASN A 215 5.08 18.50 10.22
C ASN A 215 5.75 17.22 9.67
N PRO A 216 5.75 16.96 8.36
CA PRO A 216 6.31 15.73 7.82
C PRO A 216 7.82 15.61 8.02
N GLY A 217 8.52 16.72 8.27
CA GLY A 217 9.97 16.74 8.55
C GLY A 217 10.29 16.26 9.98
N THR A 218 9.41 16.49 10.94
CA THR A 218 9.58 16.04 12.33
C THR A 218 8.84 14.73 12.59
N ASP A 219 7.59 14.63 12.11
CA ASP A 219 6.70 13.50 12.40
C ASP A 219 6.96 12.29 11.49
N LYS A 220 7.79 12.49 10.46
CA LYS A 220 8.16 11.45 9.48
C LYS A 220 6.94 10.79 8.84
N ALA A 221 5.88 11.56 8.64
CA ALA A 221 4.63 11.10 8.08
C ALA A 221 4.07 12.10 7.04
N THR A 222 3.75 11.59 5.84
CA THR A 222 3.22 12.40 4.75
C THR A 222 1.88 13.05 5.12
N PHE A 223 1.00 12.31 5.78
CA PHE A 223 -0.30 12.78 6.25
C PHE A 223 -0.45 12.52 7.75
N SER A 224 -1.20 13.35 8.46
CA SER A 224 -1.45 13.12 9.87
C SER A 224 -2.62 12.15 10.11
N GLN A 225 -2.72 11.65 11.35
CA GLN A 225 -3.79 10.76 11.77
C GLN A 225 -5.15 11.46 11.96
N SER A 226 -5.23 12.79 11.78
CA SER A 226 -6.49 13.54 11.77
C SER A 226 -7.23 13.40 10.43
N HIS A 227 -6.56 12.88 9.38
CA HIS A 227 -7.17 12.66 8.08
C HIS A 227 -8.44 11.80 8.18
N PRO A 228 -9.52 12.13 7.44
CA PRO A 228 -10.82 11.43 7.52
C PRO A 228 -10.79 9.92 7.22
N TYR A 229 -9.72 9.39 6.62
CA TYR A 229 -9.57 7.95 6.42
C TYR A 229 -9.21 7.22 7.72
N PHE A 230 -8.51 7.88 8.64
CA PHE A 230 -8.16 7.27 9.90
C PHE A 230 -9.36 7.15 10.85
N PRO A 231 -9.40 6.13 11.71
CA PRO A 231 -10.45 5.99 12.70
C PRO A 231 -10.36 7.13 13.75
N LYS A 232 -11.50 7.50 14.30
CA LYS A 232 -11.53 8.49 15.41
C LYS A 232 -10.82 7.99 16.67
N SER A 233 -10.86 6.68 16.92
CA SER A 233 -10.24 6.03 18.08
C SER A 233 -9.83 4.58 17.75
N CYS A 234 -9.00 3.97 18.60
CA CYS A 234 -8.65 2.55 18.48
C CYS A 234 -9.87 1.63 18.63
N SER A 235 -10.91 2.02 19.36
CA SER A 235 -12.16 1.24 19.49
C SER A 235 -12.97 1.20 18.19
N SER A 236 -12.91 2.24 17.37
CA SER A 236 -13.55 2.31 16.05
C SER A 236 -12.66 1.82 14.91
N CYS A 237 -11.42 1.40 15.19
CA CYS A 237 -10.46 1.00 14.18
C CYS A 237 -10.88 -0.31 13.48
N PRO A 238 -10.96 -0.35 12.15
CA PRO A 238 -11.35 -1.55 11.39
C PRO A 238 -10.34 -2.70 11.52
N PHE A 239 -9.06 -2.38 11.79
CA PHE A 239 -8.00 -3.37 11.97
C PHE A 239 -7.96 -3.93 13.41
N ASN A 240 -8.75 -3.39 14.33
CA ASN A 240 -8.84 -3.88 15.70
C ASN A 240 -10.00 -4.87 15.87
N LYS A 241 -9.81 -6.11 15.41
CA LYS A 241 -10.82 -7.20 15.51
C LYS A 241 -10.81 -7.86 16.90
N GLY A 242 -12.01 -8.14 17.43
CA GLY A 242 -12.23 -8.92 18.65
C GLY A 242 -12.93 -8.12 19.76
N MET A 243 -14.02 -8.71 20.29
CA MET A 243 -14.87 -8.07 21.32
C MET A 243 -14.08 -7.80 22.63
N LYS A 244 -13.21 -8.73 23.05
CA LYS A 244 -12.35 -8.55 24.24
C LYS A 244 -11.39 -7.37 24.08
N ASN A 245 -10.83 -7.16 22.90
CA ASN A 245 -9.90 -6.06 22.63
C ASN A 245 -10.60 -4.70 22.56
N ARG A 246 -11.87 -4.66 22.11
CA ARG A 246 -12.66 -3.41 22.08
C ARG A 246 -13.01 -2.93 23.47
N LEU A 247 -13.50 -3.83 24.33
CA LEU A 247 -13.86 -3.49 25.72
C LEU A 247 -12.65 -3.05 26.54
N MET A 248 -11.53 -3.78 26.48
CA MET A 248 -10.30 -3.42 27.21
C MET A 248 -9.74 -2.05 26.80
N LYS A 249 -9.92 -1.61 25.55
CA LYS A 249 -9.42 -0.31 25.06
C LYS A 249 -10.32 0.88 25.38
N VAL A 250 -11.62 0.66 25.55
CA VAL A 250 -12.54 1.71 26.05
C VAL A 250 -12.15 2.13 27.49
N PHE A 251 -11.65 1.18 28.29
CA PHE A 251 -11.23 1.45 29.67
C PHE A 251 -9.80 2.00 29.83
N ARG A 252 -8.94 1.91 28.78
CA ARG A 252 -7.54 2.32 28.88
C ARG A 252 -7.21 3.69 28.33
N ASN A 253 -8.14 4.37 27.66
CA ASN A 253 -7.92 5.67 27.03
C ASN A 253 -6.60 5.76 26.25
N GLU A 254 -6.22 4.65 25.53
CA GLU A 254 -4.96 4.57 24.81
C GLU A 254 -4.96 5.60 23.67
N GLU A 255 -3.94 6.43 23.63
CA GLU A 255 -3.69 7.34 22.53
C GLU A 255 -3.59 6.58 21.20
N LYS A 256 -4.06 7.20 20.15
CA LYS A 256 -4.07 6.65 18.82
C LYS A 256 -2.68 6.74 18.17
N HIS A 257 -2.04 5.60 17.94
CA HIS A 257 -0.71 5.51 17.32
C HIS A 257 -0.76 4.62 16.07
N CYS A 258 -1.51 5.06 15.03
CA CYS A 258 -1.77 4.23 13.85
C CYS A 258 -0.49 3.85 13.10
N TYR A 259 0.49 4.74 12.99
CA TYR A 259 1.76 4.49 12.29
C TYR A 259 2.63 3.43 12.97
N ASN A 260 2.51 3.26 14.28
CA ASN A 260 3.24 2.26 15.06
C ASN A 260 2.36 1.08 15.50
N CYS A 261 1.18 0.91 14.91
CA CYS A 261 0.23 -0.12 15.32
C CYS A 261 0.57 -1.49 14.73
N SER A 262 0.94 -2.46 15.56
CA SER A 262 1.29 -3.82 15.13
C SER A 262 0.18 -4.54 14.34
N LYS A 263 -1.09 -4.20 14.57
CA LYS A 263 -2.22 -4.78 13.84
C LYS A 263 -2.31 -4.28 12.41
N ILE A 264 -2.06 -2.97 12.22
CA ILE A 264 -2.01 -2.36 10.89
C ILE A 264 -0.77 -2.86 10.16
N ASN A 265 0.40 -2.84 10.82
CA ASN A 265 1.65 -3.32 10.25
C ASN A 265 1.53 -4.76 9.74
N ARG A 266 0.87 -5.65 10.51
CA ARG A 266 0.59 -7.01 10.04
C ARG A 266 -0.33 -7.05 8.81
N ALA A 267 -1.35 -6.20 8.75
CA ALA A 267 -2.27 -6.14 7.62
C ALA A 267 -1.60 -5.64 6.33
N ILE A 268 -0.68 -4.67 6.44
CA ILE A 268 0.02 -4.10 5.29
C ILE A 268 1.21 -4.95 4.80
N GLN A 269 1.85 -5.71 5.68
CA GLN A 269 2.97 -6.58 5.32
C GLN A 269 2.56 -7.76 4.44
N GLN A 270 1.33 -8.24 4.59
CA GLN A 270 0.85 -9.45 3.90
C GLN A 270 -0.55 -9.27 3.29
N PRO A 271 -0.80 -8.23 2.47
CA PRO A 271 -2.09 -8.07 1.84
C PRO A 271 -2.34 -9.23 0.87
N GLY A 272 -3.51 -9.87 0.99
CA GLY A 272 -3.89 -11.01 0.16
C GLY A 272 -3.48 -12.39 0.69
N VAL A 273 -2.54 -12.51 1.62
CA VAL A 273 -2.12 -13.81 2.17
C VAL A 273 -3.28 -14.52 2.86
N ALA A 274 -4.05 -13.83 3.69
CA ALA A 274 -5.23 -14.42 4.36
C ALA A 274 -6.25 -14.93 3.34
N THR A 275 -6.52 -14.17 2.27
CA THR A 275 -7.42 -14.56 1.18
C THR A 275 -6.89 -15.77 0.41
N ALA A 276 -5.59 -15.80 0.12
CA ALA A 276 -4.98 -16.91 -0.60
C ALA A 276 -4.98 -18.20 0.25
N LYS A 277 -4.72 -18.11 1.56
CA LYS A 277 -4.84 -19.25 2.48
C LYS A 277 -6.27 -19.78 2.55
N ALA A 278 -7.26 -18.88 2.64
CA ALA A 278 -8.68 -19.28 2.60
C ALA A 278 -9.07 -19.93 1.27
N LEU A 279 -8.50 -19.46 0.14
CA LEU A 279 -8.72 -20.08 -1.17
C LEU A 279 -8.14 -21.50 -1.22
N VAL A 280 -6.96 -21.74 -0.64
CA VAL A 280 -6.37 -23.07 -0.51
C VAL A 280 -7.28 -23.98 0.32
N ASP A 281 -7.75 -23.51 1.49
CA ASP A 281 -8.63 -24.28 2.37
C ASP A 281 -9.95 -24.65 1.68
N ASN A 282 -10.56 -23.71 0.94
CA ASN A 282 -11.79 -23.95 0.21
C ASN A 282 -11.63 -25.01 -0.89
N VAL A 283 -10.53 -24.93 -1.67
CA VAL A 283 -10.25 -25.94 -2.71
C VAL A 283 -9.90 -27.28 -2.09
N ALA A 284 -9.12 -27.31 -1.02
CA ALA A 284 -8.75 -28.55 -0.33
C ALA A 284 -9.95 -29.29 0.29
N LYS A 285 -11.00 -28.55 0.68
CA LYS A 285 -12.20 -29.11 1.31
C LYS A 285 -13.07 -29.92 0.34
N ASP A 286 -13.26 -29.44 -0.88
CA ASP A 286 -14.22 -30.04 -1.81
C ASP A 286 -13.62 -30.38 -3.19
N MET A 287 -12.38 -30.01 -3.44
CA MET A 287 -11.65 -30.24 -4.70
C MET A 287 -12.39 -29.65 -5.92
N ILE A 288 -13.04 -28.51 -5.75
CA ILE A 288 -13.80 -27.81 -6.82
C ILE A 288 -13.18 -26.48 -7.16
N ALA A 289 -12.90 -26.24 -8.45
CA ALA A 289 -12.49 -24.92 -8.96
C ALA A 289 -13.71 -24.08 -9.38
N ARG A 290 -13.78 -22.85 -8.89
CA ARG A 290 -14.90 -21.89 -9.10
C ARG A 290 -14.49 -20.69 -9.95
N LYS A 291 -13.36 -20.79 -10.66
CA LYS A 291 -12.75 -19.72 -11.46
C LYS A 291 -12.45 -18.47 -10.64
N THR A 292 -11.89 -18.67 -9.45
CA THR A 292 -11.46 -17.58 -8.57
C THR A 292 -9.95 -17.46 -8.52
N ALA A 293 -9.44 -16.24 -8.36
CA ALA A 293 -8.03 -15.98 -8.15
C ALA A 293 -7.84 -14.78 -7.21
N CYS A 294 -6.73 -14.73 -6.50
CA CYS A 294 -6.34 -13.59 -5.68
C CYS A 294 -4.83 -13.39 -5.74
N SER A 295 -4.39 -12.14 -5.64
CA SER A 295 -2.98 -11.80 -5.51
C SER A 295 -2.53 -11.96 -4.05
N PHE A 296 -1.32 -12.48 -3.84
CA PHE A 296 -0.77 -12.70 -2.51
C PHE A 296 0.68 -12.22 -2.33
N TYR A 297 1.36 -11.85 -3.42
CA TYR A 297 2.72 -11.30 -3.41
C TYR A 297 2.91 -10.30 -4.54
N SER A 298 3.86 -9.37 -4.36
CA SER A 298 4.29 -8.45 -5.42
C SER A 298 5.82 -8.39 -5.43
N PHE A 299 6.41 -8.53 -6.60
CA PHE A 299 7.85 -8.43 -6.77
C PHE A 299 8.37 -7.05 -6.37
N SER A 300 9.44 -7.01 -5.59
CA SER A 300 10.20 -5.80 -5.26
C SER A 300 10.91 -5.22 -6.50
N ASP A 301 11.34 -3.95 -6.43
CA ASP A 301 12.10 -3.31 -7.51
C ASP A 301 13.36 -4.10 -7.86
N ARG A 302 14.07 -4.64 -6.86
CA ARG A 302 15.27 -5.46 -7.04
C ARG A 302 14.98 -6.76 -7.78
N GLU A 303 13.88 -7.42 -7.44
CA GLU A 303 13.45 -8.68 -8.12
C GLU A 303 13.03 -8.39 -9.55
N VAL A 304 12.24 -7.33 -9.78
CA VAL A 304 11.84 -6.89 -11.13
C VAL A 304 13.06 -6.58 -11.99
N ALA A 305 14.04 -5.85 -11.46
CA ALA A 305 15.26 -5.51 -12.18
C ALA A 305 16.06 -6.78 -12.59
N LYS A 306 16.18 -7.75 -11.66
CA LYS A 306 16.87 -9.01 -11.94
C LYS A 306 16.12 -9.91 -12.93
N ILE A 307 14.78 -9.96 -12.89
CA ILE A 307 13.95 -10.66 -13.86
C ILE A 307 14.12 -10.02 -15.25
N LYS A 308 14.13 -8.67 -15.32
CA LYS A 308 14.34 -7.94 -16.58
C LYS A 308 15.71 -8.22 -17.19
N GLN A 309 16.76 -8.39 -16.38
CA GLN A 309 18.08 -8.81 -16.82
C GLN A 309 18.06 -10.20 -17.49
N GLN A 310 17.09 -11.06 -17.18
CA GLN A 310 16.89 -12.35 -17.83
C GLN A 310 15.98 -12.26 -19.07
N GLY A 311 15.70 -11.05 -19.57
CA GLY A 311 14.93 -10.83 -20.80
C GLY A 311 13.40 -10.84 -20.62
N VAL A 312 12.89 -10.88 -19.38
CA VAL A 312 11.44 -10.87 -19.12
C VAL A 312 11.02 -9.50 -18.58
N GLU A 313 10.18 -8.80 -19.33
CA GLU A 313 9.52 -7.58 -18.88
C GLU A 313 8.14 -7.91 -18.30
N LEU A 314 7.93 -7.62 -17.01
CA LEU A 314 6.70 -7.96 -16.31
C LEU A 314 5.60 -6.93 -16.60
N VAL A 315 4.44 -7.38 -17.09
CA VAL A 315 3.22 -6.57 -17.27
C VAL A 315 2.64 -6.17 -15.92
N SER A 316 2.74 -7.06 -14.92
CA SER A 316 2.33 -6.82 -13.53
C SER A 316 3.42 -7.30 -12.60
N ARG A 317 3.54 -6.66 -11.42
CA ARG A 317 4.41 -7.16 -10.35
C ARG A 317 3.75 -8.23 -9.48
N ASP A 318 2.42 -8.33 -9.55
CA ASP A 318 1.65 -9.16 -8.64
C ASP A 318 1.64 -10.63 -9.08
N ILE A 319 1.77 -11.54 -8.08
CA ILE A 319 1.62 -12.99 -8.26
C ILE A 319 0.23 -13.39 -7.80
N PHE A 320 -0.50 -14.08 -8.67
CA PHE A 320 -1.83 -14.59 -8.44
C PHE A 320 -1.84 -16.09 -8.16
N LEU A 321 -2.68 -16.49 -7.20
CA LEU A 321 -3.05 -17.86 -6.92
C LEU A 321 -4.48 -18.07 -7.39
N SER A 322 -4.73 -19.06 -8.26
CA SER A 322 -6.08 -19.43 -8.71
C SER A 322 -6.49 -20.79 -8.18
N ASP A 323 -7.78 -20.98 -7.95
CA ASP A 323 -8.35 -22.24 -7.49
C ASP A 323 -8.06 -23.42 -8.45
N GLN A 324 -8.06 -23.18 -9.76
CA GLN A 324 -7.69 -24.18 -10.75
C GLN A 324 -6.25 -24.65 -10.59
N ARG A 325 -5.32 -23.73 -10.24
CA ARG A 325 -3.90 -24.07 -10.07
C ARG A 325 -3.64 -24.71 -8.71
N ILE A 326 -4.39 -24.34 -7.68
CA ILE A 326 -4.41 -25.04 -6.40
C ILE A 326 -4.87 -26.49 -6.59
N LEU A 327 -6.03 -26.67 -7.26
CA LEU A 327 -6.56 -28.00 -7.56
C LEU A 327 -5.54 -28.85 -8.34
N HIS A 328 -4.86 -28.25 -9.33
CA HIS A 328 -3.80 -28.93 -10.06
C HIS A 328 -2.61 -29.33 -9.17
N ALA A 329 -2.21 -28.50 -8.22
CA ALA A 329 -1.10 -28.78 -7.31
C ALA A 329 -1.42 -29.90 -6.31
N LEU A 330 -2.70 -30.00 -5.87
CA LEU A 330 -3.19 -30.93 -4.85
C LEU A 330 -3.68 -32.28 -5.42
N ARG A 331 -3.61 -32.53 -6.74
CA ARG A 331 -4.15 -33.75 -7.36
C ARG A 331 -3.51 -35.03 -6.83
N ASP A 332 -4.30 -36.09 -6.73
CA ASP A 332 -3.89 -37.41 -6.22
C ASP A 332 -2.77 -38.09 -7.03
N PHE A 333 -2.70 -37.86 -8.32
CA PHE A 333 -1.61 -38.36 -9.17
C PHE A 333 -0.22 -37.92 -8.66
N LYS A 334 -0.10 -36.71 -8.13
CA LYS A 334 1.15 -36.22 -7.52
C LYS A 334 1.41 -36.83 -6.16
N LYS A 335 0.36 -37.14 -5.36
CA LYS A 335 0.48 -37.84 -4.09
C LYS A 335 1.07 -39.24 -4.27
N ASN A 336 0.55 -40.00 -5.24
CA ASN A 336 0.98 -41.37 -5.50
C ASN A 336 2.47 -41.46 -5.94
N ASN A 337 3.03 -40.37 -6.47
CA ASN A 337 4.44 -40.32 -6.88
C ASN A 337 5.36 -39.64 -5.84
N GLY A 338 4.89 -39.34 -4.64
CA GLY A 338 5.68 -38.64 -3.59
C GLY A 338 6.14 -37.24 -3.93
N LYS A 339 5.57 -36.63 -4.98
CA LYS A 339 5.94 -35.30 -5.50
C LYS A 339 4.90 -34.20 -5.21
N SER A 340 3.85 -34.52 -4.43
CA SER A 340 2.82 -33.54 -4.09
C SER A 340 3.24 -32.63 -2.92
N VAL A 341 2.65 -31.44 -2.89
CA VAL A 341 2.62 -30.60 -1.71
C VAL A 341 1.27 -30.75 -1.03
N SER A 342 1.25 -30.64 0.30
CA SER A 342 0.02 -30.62 1.08
C SER A 342 -0.63 -29.22 1.06
N PRO A 343 -1.92 -29.09 1.42
CA PRO A 343 -2.54 -27.78 1.61
C PRO A 343 -1.79 -26.89 2.61
N ASP A 344 -1.26 -27.46 3.69
CA ASP A 344 -0.52 -26.72 4.71
C ASP A 344 0.84 -26.24 4.20
N GLU A 345 1.54 -27.03 3.40
CA GLU A 345 2.78 -26.64 2.73
C GLU A 345 2.52 -25.51 1.72
N LEU A 346 1.42 -25.53 0.98
CA LEU A 346 1.05 -24.48 0.07
C LEU A 346 0.66 -23.19 0.82
N LYS A 347 -0.05 -23.29 1.97
CA LYS A 347 -0.35 -22.13 2.84
C LYS A 347 0.93 -21.55 3.45
N PHE A 348 1.86 -22.41 3.86
CA PHE A 348 3.16 -21.97 4.35
C PHE A 348 3.95 -21.21 3.29
N PHE A 349 3.98 -21.69 2.04
CA PHE A 349 4.60 -20.98 0.93
C PHE A 349 3.98 -19.60 0.73
N VAL A 350 2.64 -19.51 0.65
CA VAL A 350 1.92 -18.25 0.49
C VAL A 350 2.29 -17.24 1.58
N GLU A 351 2.43 -17.69 2.81
CA GLU A 351 2.76 -16.85 3.97
C GLU A 351 4.22 -16.42 4.00
N ASN A 352 5.13 -17.27 3.54
CA ASN A 352 6.58 -17.11 3.67
C ASN A 352 7.30 -16.85 2.33
N ILE A 353 6.59 -16.55 1.24
CA ILE A 353 7.17 -16.38 -0.09
C ILE A 353 8.32 -15.36 -0.12
N ALA A 354 8.25 -14.30 0.70
CA ALA A 354 9.29 -13.28 0.80
C ALA A 354 10.64 -13.84 1.32
N SER A 355 10.64 -14.94 2.07
CA SER A 355 11.82 -15.60 2.61
C SER A 355 12.30 -16.80 1.79
N CYS A 356 11.53 -17.24 0.79
CA CYS A 356 11.92 -18.34 -0.09
C CYS A 356 13.11 -17.96 -0.98
N SER A 357 14.00 -18.90 -1.28
CA SER A 357 14.98 -18.73 -2.35
C SER A 357 14.27 -18.60 -3.68
N MET A 358 14.76 -17.71 -4.56
CA MET A 358 14.13 -17.41 -5.84
C MET A 358 15.13 -17.62 -6.97
N TYR A 359 14.71 -18.34 -8.00
CA TYR A 359 15.50 -18.66 -9.19
C TYR A 359 14.71 -18.32 -10.45
N PHE A 360 15.42 -18.08 -11.53
CA PHE A 360 14.87 -17.97 -12.89
C PHE A 360 15.24 -19.21 -13.71
N ASP A 361 14.25 -19.86 -14.30
CA ASP A 361 14.41 -21.00 -15.20
C ASP A 361 14.60 -20.47 -16.63
N THR A 362 15.82 -20.54 -17.16
CA THR A 362 16.18 -19.99 -18.47
C THR A 362 15.58 -20.78 -19.65
N GLU A 363 15.25 -22.05 -19.47
CA GLU A 363 14.65 -22.88 -20.53
C GLU A 363 13.15 -22.57 -20.69
N LYS A 364 12.44 -22.30 -19.57
CA LYS A 364 10.99 -22.12 -19.57
C LYS A 364 10.55 -20.69 -19.29
N ALA A 365 11.49 -19.79 -19.04
CA ALA A 365 11.25 -18.42 -18.62
C ALA A 365 10.31 -18.32 -17.38
N ASN A 366 10.37 -19.29 -16.49
CA ASN A 366 9.57 -19.35 -15.27
C ASN A 366 10.36 -18.85 -14.05
N ILE A 367 9.64 -18.36 -13.06
CA ILE A 367 10.20 -17.99 -11.76
C ILE A 367 9.95 -19.14 -10.79
N ILE A 368 11.00 -19.59 -10.14
CA ILE A 368 10.96 -20.71 -9.20
C ILE A 368 11.19 -20.18 -7.79
N PHE A 369 10.28 -20.46 -6.89
CA PHE A 369 10.50 -20.30 -5.47
C PHE A 369 10.78 -21.64 -4.83
N ALA A 370 11.76 -21.68 -3.93
CA ALA A 370 12.13 -22.89 -3.20
C ALA A 370 12.24 -22.62 -1.71
N THR A 371 11.76 -23.58 -0.94
CA THR A 371 11.91 -23.59 0.53
C THR A 371 12.25 -25.00 1.01
N ASN A 372 13.03 -25.09 2.07
CA ASN A 372 13.35 -26.35 2.70
C ASN A 372 12.50 -26.50 3.98
N GLN A 373 11.63 -27.50 4.01
CA GLN A 373 10.83 -27.85 5.17
C GLN A 373 11.04 -29.32 5.53
N ASN A 374 11.40 -29.59 6.78
CA ASN A 374 11.59 -30.94 7.29
C ASN A 374 12.53 -31.82 6.43
N GLY A 375 13.61 -31.19 5.89
CA GLY A 375 14.59 -31.88 5.05
C GLY A 375 14.13 -32.13 3.61
N LYS A 376 12.95 -31.62 3.21
CA LYS A 376 12.44 -31.71 1.84
C LYS A 376 12.46 -30.34 1.18
N VAL A 377 13.06 -30.27 -0.01
CA VAL A 377 13.01 -29.06 -0.82
C VAL A 377 11.71 -29.02 -1.61
N GLN A 378 10.92 -27.99 -1.37
CA GLN A 378 9.67 -27.74 -2.10
C GLN A 378 9.91 -26.69 -3.16
N LYS A 379 9.43 -26.95 -4.36
CA LYS A 379 9.54 -26.08 -5.54
C LYS A 379 8.15 -25.58 -5.93
N PHE A 380 8.03 -24.26 -6.06
CA PHE A 380 6.81 -23.58 -6.47
C PHE A 380 7.11 -22.80 -7.75
N VAL A 381 6.33 -23.03 -8.79
CA VAL A 381 6.54 -22.46 -10.13
C VAL A 381 5.56 -21.33 -10.38
N VAL A 382 6.08 -20.17 -10.78
CA VAL A 382 5.33 -18.99 -11.19
C VAL A 382 5.67 -18.68 -12.64
N GLU A 383 4.66 -18.59 -13.49
CA GLU A 383 4.79 -18.18 -14.90
C GLU A 383 4.56 -16.68 -15.02
N PRO A 384 5.56 -15.92 -15.50
CA PRO A 384 5.41 -14.50 -15.77
C PRO A 384 4.40 -14.24 -16.89
N ASN A 385 3.69 -13.13 -16.81
CA ASN A 385 2.78 -12.63 -17.84
C ASN A 385 1.74 -13.65 -18.32
N TYR A 386 1.29 -14.52 -17.43
CA TYR A 386 0.28 -15.54 -17.70
C TYR A 386 -1.11 -14.93 -17.91
N LYS A 387 -1.86 -15.43 -18.88
CA LYS A 387 -3.26 -15.02 -19.12
C LYS A 387 -4.21 -15.70 -18.13
N ILE A 388 -4.62 -14.99 -17.12
CA ILE A 388 -5.54 -15.47 -16.07
C ILE A 388 -6.99 -15.20 -16.51
N LYS A 389 -7.86 -16.22 -16.39
CA LYS A 389 -9.31 -16.09 -16.54
C LYS A 389 -9.95 -16.47 -15.22
N ALA A 390 -10.28 -15.47 -14.42
CA ALA A 390 -10.85 -15.64 -13.09
C ALA A 390 -11.68 -14.43 -12.68
N ASN A 391 -12.50 -14.57 -11.65
CA ASN A 391 -13.32 -13.50 -11.08
C ASN A 391 -14.19 -12.75 -12.11
N GLY A 392 -14.63 -13.44 -13.17
CA GLY A 392 -15.43 -12.83 -14.24
C GLY A 392 -14.63 -12.04 -15.28
N THR A 393 -13.29 -11.91 -15.13
CA THR A 393 -12.42 -11.14 -16.02
C THR A 393 -11.32 -11.98 -16.66
N LYS A 394 -10.66 -11.41 -17.68
CA LYS A 394 -9.42 -11.93 -18.27
C LYS A 394 -8.36 -10.84 -18.13
N PHE A 395 -7.21 -11.18 -17.59
CA PHE A 395 -6.10 -10.22 -17.39
C PHE A 395 -4.76 -10.95 -17.47
N THR A 396 -3.68 -10.21 -17.65
CA THR A 396 -2.31 -10.73 -17.68
C THR A 396 -1.57 -10.34 -16.41
N ALA A 397 -1.03 -11.35 -15.69
CA ALA A 397 -0.22 -11.16 -14.50
C ALA A 397 0.66 -12.40 -14.28
N ASN A 398 1.52 -12.38 -13.23
CA ASN A 398 2.29 -13.56 -12.90
C ASN A 398 1.41 -14.56 -12.16
N ALA A 399 1.43 -15.82 -12.55
CA ALA A 399 0.55 -16.84 -11.99
C ALA A 399 1.33 -18.00 -11.36
N PHE A 400 0.95 -18.37 -10.13
CA PHE A 400 1.33 -19.68 -9.61
C PHE A 400 0.76 -20.78 -10.52
N ILE A 401 1.62 -21.66 -10.99
CA ILE A 401 1.24 -22.72 -11.95
C ILE A 401 1.17 -24.09 -11.28
N THR A 402 2.20 -24.43 -10.50
CA THR A 402 2.31 -25.75 -9.89
C THR A 402 3.30 -25.76 -8.73
N ALA A 403 3.22 -26.76 -7.89
CA ALA A 403 4.20 -27.04 -6.86
C ALA A 403 4.58 -28.53 -6.85
N GLY A 404 5.69 -28.84 -6.22
CA GLY A 404 6.15 -30.22 -6.04
C GLY A 404 7.41 -30.30 -5.19
N VAL A 405 7.77 -31.51 -4.80
CA VAL A 405 9.01 -31.82 -4.08
C VAL A 405 10.14 -32.03 -5.09
N THR A 406 11.33 -31.50 -4.80
CA THR A 406 12.55 -31.67 -5.61
C THR A 406 13.75 -31.95 -4.70
N GLN A 407 14.90 -32.23 -5.28
CA GLN A 407 16.17 -32.29 -4.55
C GLN A 407 16.94 -30.98 -4.76
N GLN A 408 17.79 -30.60 -3.79
CA GLN A 408 18.54 -29.35 -3.87
C GLN A 408 19.42 -29.30 -5.14
N TYR A 409 20.10 -30.38 -5.45
CA TYR A 409 20.99 -30.45 -6.63
C TYR A 409 20.29 -30.16 -7.96
N ASN A 410 18.96 -30.39 -8.05
CA ASN A 410 18.20 -30.02 -9.24
C ASN A 410 18.02 -28.52 -9.41
N LEU A 411 18.21 -27.73 -8.36
CA LEU A 411 18.17 -26.26 -8.40
C LEU A 411 19.55 -25.65 -8.61
N ASP A 412 20.60 -26.47 -8.55
CA ASP A 412 21.99 -26.09 -8.77
C ASP A 412 22.40 -26.31 -10.25
N GLU A 413 21.48 -26.76 -11.11
CA GLU A 413 21.70 -26.88 -12.55
C GLU A 413 21.84 -25.50 -13.21
N ASP A 414 22.70 -25.35 -14.23
CA ASP A 414 23.03 -24.10 -14.90
C ASP A 414 21.81 -23.31 -15.46
N LYS A 415 20.71 -24.05 -15.73
CA LYS A 415 19.46 -23.41 -16.17
C LYS A 415 18.74 -22.59 -15.12
N TYR A 416 19.11 -22.70 -13.83
CA TYR A 416 18.49 -21.96 -12.74
C TYR A 416 19.39 -20.84 -12.25
N ILE A 417 19.08 -19.62 -12.67
CA ILE A 417 19.81 -18.42 -12.22
C ILE A 417 19.22 -17.92 -10.91
N LYS A 418 20.03 -17.83 -9.86
CA LYS A 418 19.59 -17.36 -8.56
C LYS A 418 19.29 -15.85 -8.59
N ILE A 419 18.05 -15.49 -8.25
CA ILE A 419 17.56 -14.12 -8.14
C ILE A 419 17.68 -13.60 -6.70
N ARG A 420 17.30 -14.44 -5.71
CA ARG A 420 17.33 -14.11 -4.29
C ARG A 420 17.80 -15.31 -3.47
#